data_39ebba7c855d3ae7f0838a3105a35928
#
_entry.id   39ebba7c855d3ae7f0838a3105a35928
#
_cell.length_a   1.000
_cell.length_b   1.000
_cell.length_c   1.000
_cell.angle_alpha   90.00
_cell.angle_beta   90.00
_cell.angle_gamma   90.00
#
_symmetry.space_group_name_H-M   'P 1'
#
loop_
_entity.id
_entity.type
_entity.pdbx_description
1 polymer ?
#
loop_
_entity_poly.entity_id
_entity_poly.type
_entity_poly.pdbx_seq_one_letter_code
_entity_poly.pdbx_strand_id
1 'polypeptide(L)'
;MTFSIVIYDPNEEAWGVGVASKFLAVGAFVPWVKAKVGAIATQSLANLEYGTKGLELLTKYNAYETLKILISNDPLRELRQVGIVDSKGNATAFTGKECYPYAGHIIGNHFSVQGNIITGEEVLEAMAKEAESKGKIYEKILRALKAGEEKGGDKRGKQSAAIIIAKQIEKSEKEFDPLIVGKYFDLRVDDHPEPIKELERIMNLWIATFIEEEMVNIEDYKDEIEKALKKLGYKDLKTWVEMNNFEGKFTGNKIGKSVLKILLEQAK
;
A
#
# COMPACT_ATOMS: atom_id res chain seq x y z
N MET A 1 0.32 -8.11 -16.51
CA MET A 1 1.18 -6.96 -16.75
C MET A 1 1.00 -6.03 -15.59
N THR A 2 2.08 -5.63 -14.92
CA THR A 2 1.93 -5.13 -13.54
C THR A 2 3.29 -4.64 -13.07
N PHE A 3 3.32 -3.62 -12.22
CA PHE A 3 4.49 -3.31 -11.41
C PHE A 3 4.09 -3.26 -9.94
N SER A 4 4.96 -3.76 -9.08
CA SER A 4 4.68 -3.89 -7.65
C SER A 4 5.94 -3.77 -6.80
N ILE A 5 5.72 -3.53 -5.52
CA ILE A 5 6.74 -3.54 -4.47
C ILE A 5 6.28 -4.45 -3.34
N VAL A 6 7.17 -5.26 -2.80
CA VAL A 6 7.05 -5.87 -1.48
C VAL A 6 8.09 -5.25 -0.56
N ILE A 7 7.72 -4.92 0.67
CA ILE A 7 8.59 -4.20 1.60
C ILE A 7 8.29 -4.57 3.06
N TYR A 8 9.35 -4.57 3.87
CA TYR A 8 9.28 -4.61 5.34
C TYR A 8 9.89 -3.34 5.91
N ASP A 9 9.23 -2.72 6.87
CA ASP A 9 9.81 -1.62 7.65
C ASP A 9 10.12 -2.09 9.07
N PRO A 10 11.43 -2.19 9.45
CA PRO A 10 11.82 -2.68 10.76
C PRO A 10 11.47 -1.71 11.91
N ASN A 11 11.31 -0.41 11.62
CA ASN A 11 10.96 0.56 12.66
C ASN A 11 9.47 0.50 13.02
N GLU A 12 8.64 0.11 12.05
CA GLU A 12 7.20 -0.02 12.24
C GLU A 12 6.77 -1.46 12.51
N GLU A 13 7.66 -2.45 12.33
CA GLU A 13 7.33 -3.89 12.29
C GLU A 13 6.12 -4.16 11.38
N ALA A 14 6.19 -3.64 10.16
CA ALA A 14 5.12 -3.67 9.19
C ALA A 14 5.58 -4.27 7.85
N TRP A 15 4.74 -5.10 7.26
CA TRP A 15 4.94 -5.74 5.95
C TRP A 15 3.92 -5.23 4.97
N GLY A 16 4.36 -4.87 3.76
CA GLY A 16 3.47 -4.27 2.79
C GLY A 16 3.71 -4.71 1.35
N VAL A 17 2.65 -4.61 0.55
CA VAL A 17 2.66 -4.72 -0.89
C VAL A 17 1.94 -3.54 -1.50
N GLY A 18 2.59 -2.90 -2.48
CA GLY A 18 1.95 -1.96 -3.38
C GLY A 18 1.93 -2.52 -4.80
N VAL A 19 0.85 -2.27 -5.54
CA VAL A 19 0.72 -2.76 -6.92
C VAL A 19 -0.11 -1.81 -7.77
N ALA A 20 0.26 -1.66 -9.04
CA ALA A 20 -0.56 -0.99 -10.05
C ALA A 20 -0.49 -1.72 -11.40
N SER A 21 -1.58 -1.67 -12.17
CA SER A 21 -1.71 -2.46 -13.40
C SER A 21 -2.81 -1.93 -14.32
N LYS A 22 -2.68 -2.19 -15.61
CA LYS A 22 -3.79 -2.18 -16.58
C LYS A 22 -4.49 -3.53 -16.55
N PHE A 23 -5.09 -3.83 -15.41
CA PHE A 23 -5.84 -5.06 -15.14
C PHE A 23 -6.94 -4.73 -14.11
N LEU A 24 -8.13 -5.27 -14.25
CA LEU A 24 -9.24 -5.05 -13.32
C LEU A 24 -8.90 -5.64 -11.94
N ALA A 25 -9.10 -4.88 -10.88
CA ALA A 25 -9.00 -5.33 -9.49
C ALA A 25 -7.68 -6.05 -9.14
N VAL A 26 -6.53 -5.51 -9.58
CA VAL A 26 -5.21 -6.11 -9.36
C VAL A 26 -4.93 -6.41 -7.89
N GLY A 27 -5.48 -5.60 -7.00
CA GLY A 27 -5.35 -5.76 -5.54
C GLY A 27 -6.00 -7.03 -4.98
N ALA A 28 -6.90 -7.68 -5.74
CA ALA A 28 -7.51 -8.94 -5.34
C ALA A 28 -6.61 -10.17 -5.61
N PHE A 29 -5.60 -10.03 -6.47
CA PHE A 29 -4.83 -11.16 -6.98
C PHE A 29 -3.34 -11.11 -6.63
N VAL A 30 -2.72 -9.93 -6.69
CA VAL A 30 -1.26 -9.79 -6.58
C VAL A 30 -0.76 -9.76 -5.15
N PRO A 31 -1.32 -8.96 -4.22
CA PRO A 31 -0.77 -8.79 -2.89
C PRO A 31 -1.24 -9.86 -1.89
N TRP A 32 -0.29 -10.39 -1.13
CA TRP A 32 -0.51 -11.34 -0.04
C TRP A 32 0.37 -10.91 1.14
N VAL A 33 -0.26 -10.53 2.26
CA VAL A 33 0.46 -9.96 3.40
C VAL A 33 -0.08 -10.55 4.70
N LYS A 34 0.84 -10.88 5.61
CA LYS A 34 0.48 -11.33 6.96
C LYS A 34 1.48 -10.78 7.96
N ALA A 35 0.98 -10.08 8.97
CA ALA A 35 1.79 -9.54 10.06
C ALA A 35 2.62 -10.64 10.74
N LYS A 36 3.87 -10.30 11.10
CA LYS A 36 4.85 -11.20 11.73
C LYS A 36 5.28 -12.41 10.88
N VAL A 37 4.81 -12.48 9.63
CA VAL A 37 5.13 -13.58 8.69
C VAL A 37 5.86 -13.04 7.46
N GLY A 38 5.29 -12.07 6.74
CA GLY A 38 5.90 -11.53 5.54
C GLY A 38 4.91 -10.98 4.52
N ALA A 39 5.42 -10.65 3.34
CA ALA A 39 4.64 -10.16 2.22
C ALA A 39 5.10 -10.78 0.90
N ILE A 40 4.16 -11.01 0.00
CA ILE A 40 4.37 -11.63 -1.32
C ILE A 40 3.55 -10.88 -2.36
N ALA A 41 4.18 -10.58 -3.50
CA ALA A 41 3.48 -10.14 -4.71
C ALA A 41 3.67 -11.19 -5.81
N THR A 42 2.60 -11.84 -6.26
CA THR A 42 2.62 -12.80 -7.38
C THR A 42 1.89 -12.24 -8.58
N GLN A 43 2.55 -12.22 -9.74
CA GLN A 43 2.07 -11.51 -10.93
C GLN A 43 2.58 -12.13 -12.24
N SER A 44 2.41 -11.47 -13.39
CA SER A 44 2.56 -11.97 -14.76
C SER A 44 1.43 -12.95 -15.08
N LEU A 45 1.68 -14.16 -15.56
CA LEU A 45 0.68 -15.23 -15.48
C LEU A 45 0.69 -15.75 -14.03
N ALA A 46 -0.01 -15.06 -13.14
CA ALA A 46 0.09 -15.28 -11.70
C ALA A 46 -0.31 -16.70 -11.29
N ASN A 47 0.50 -17.31 -10.43
CA ASN A 47 0.09 -18.48 -9.67
C ASN A 47 -0.35 -18.02 -8.27
N LEU A 48 -1.65 -18.03 -7.99
CA LEU A 48 -2.20 -17.52 -6.73
C LEU A 48 -1.81 -18.38 -5.52
N GLU A 49 -1.45 -19.65 -5.74
CA GLU A 49 -0.92 -20.51 -4.67
C GLU A 49 0.44 -20.01 -4.13
N TYR A 50 1.18 -19.20 -4.90
CA TYR A 50 2.39 -18.56 -4.38
C TYR A 50 2.09 -17.62 -3.21
N GLY A 51 0.91 -16.99 -3.19
CA GLY A 51 0.44 -16.18 -2.07
C GLY A 51 0.12 -17.02 -0.84
N THR A 52 -0.82 -17.94 -0.95
CA THR A 52 -1.31 -18.76 0.18
C THR A 52 -0.22 -19.70 0.71
N LYS A 53 0.33 -20.56 -0.15
CA LYS A 53 1.41 -21.48 0.22
C LYS A 53 2.69 -20.76 0.63
N GLY A 54 3.00 -19.63 -0.02
CA GLY A 54 4.16 -18.82 0.32
C GLY A 54 4.09 -18.26 1.73
N LEU A 55 2.95 -17.70 2.14
CA LEU A 55 2.75 -17.25 3.52
C LEU A 55 2.82 -18.39 4.53
N GLU A 56 2.34 -19.59 4.20
CA GLU A 56 2.51 -20.79 5.04
C GLU A 56 3.98 -21.18 5.18
N LEU A 57 4.72 -21.21 4.07
CA LEU A 57 6.15 -21.53 4.06
C LEU A 57 6.98 -20.51 4.84
N LEU A 58 6.66 -19.21 4.73
CA LEU A 58 7.35 -18.15 5.46
C LEU A 58 7.23 -18.26 7.00
N THR A 59 6.31 -19.06 7.51
CA THR A 59 6.25 -19.38 8.95
C THR A 59 7.37 -20.31 9.39
N LYS A 60 8.06 -20.99 8.46
CA LYS A 60 9.09 -22.02 8.72
C LYS A 60 10.42 -21.73 8.02
N TYR A 61 10.39 -21.05 6.90
CA TYR A 61 11.53 -20.82 6.02
C TYR A 61 11.72 -19.31 5.79
N ASN A 62 12.94 -18.90 5.45
CA ASN A 62 13.21 -17.53 5.01
C ASN A 62 12.68 -17.27 3.58
N ALA A 63 12.75 -16.01 3.13
CA ALA A 63 12.23 -15.61 1.82
C ALA A 63 12.87 -16.39 0.66
N TYR A 64 14.20 -16.62 0.71
CA TYR A 64 14.93 -17.33 -0.34
C TYR A 64 14.54 -18.81 -0.44
N GLU A 65 14.48 -19.50 0.69
CA GLU A 65 14.07 -20.91 0.76
C GLU A 65 12.62 -21.06 0.30
N THR A 66 11.73 -20.18 0.74
CA THR A 66 10.33 -20.12 0.32
C THR A 66 10.22 -19.98 -1.18
N LEU A 67 10.92 -19.00 -1.77
CA LEU A 67 10.94 -18.82 -3.23
C LEU A 67 11.39 -20.08 -3.95
N LYS A 68 12.51 -20.68 -3.51
CA LYS A 68 13.06 -21.91 -4.10
C LYS A 68 12.06 -23.06 -4.09
N ILE A 69 11.33 -23.26 -3.00
CA ILE A 69 10.31 -24.31 -2.89
C ILE A 69 9.16 -24.03 -3.88
N LEU A 70 8.65 -22.78 -3.93
CA LEU A 70 7.55 -22.41 -4.81
C LEU A 70 7.87 -22.65 -6.29
N ILE A 71 9.00 -22.11 -6.77
CA ILE A 71 9.36 -22.21 -8.20
C ILE A 71 9.80 -23.62 -8.62
N SER A 72 10.38 -24.42 -7.70
CA SER A 72 10.80 -25.79 -8.00
C SER A 72 9.60 -26.71 -8.24
N ASN A 73 8.45 -26.43 -7.69
CA ASN A 73 7.23 -27.20 -7.80
C ASN A 73 6.25 -26.66 -8.86
N ASP A 74 6.61 -25.61 -9.60
CA ASP A 74 5.77 -25.04 -10.66
C ASP A 74 6.40 -25.31 -12.05
N PRO A 75 5.84 -26.21 -12.87
CA PRO A 75 6.33 -26.46 -14.21
C PRO A 75 6.22 -25.25 -15.15
N LEU A 76 5.35 -24.27 -14.80
CA LEU A 76 5.14 -23.04 -15.55
C LEU A 76 5.87 -21.83 -14.94
N ARG A 77 6.86 -22.06 -14.06
CA ARG A 77 7.58 -20.99 -13.36
C ARG A 77 8.14 -19.90 -14.28
N GLU A 78 8.53 -20.24 -15.50
CA GLU A 78 9.10 -19.26 -16.44
C GLU A 78 8.08 -18.20 -16.91
N LEU A 79 6.79 -18.43 -16.68
CA LEU A 79 5.71 -17.46 -16.91
C LEU A 79 5.39 -16.62 -15.68
N ARG A 80 5.97 -16.92 -14.50
CA ARG A 80 5.65 -16.29 -13.22
C ARG A 80 6.61 -15.15 -12.90
N GLN A 81 6.10 -14.20 -12.13
CA GLN A 81 6.91 -13.17 -11.49
C GLN A 81 6.46 -13.03 -10.04
N VAL A 82 7.40 -13.07 -9.11
CA VAL A 82 7.10 -13.02 -7.68
C VAL A 82 8.17 -12.25 -6.92
N GLY A 83 7.75 -11.40 -5.98
CA GLY A 83 8.59 -10.78 -4.97
C GLY A 83 8.15 -11.25 -3.59
N ILE A 84 9.10 -11.45 -2.68
CA ILE A 84 8.88 -11.96 -1.32
C ILE A 84 9.73 -11.18 -0.34
N VAL A 85 9.15 -10.83 0.82
CA VAL A 85 9.89 -10.39 2.01
C VAL A 85 9.42 -11.21 3.21
N ASP A 86 10.34 -11.73 4.02
CA ASP A 86 10.02 -12.53 5.21
C ASP A 86 9.83 -11.71 6.49
N SER A 87 9.62 -12.40 7.61
CA SER A 87 9.41 -11.78 8.93
C SER A 87 10.60 -10.96 9.45
N LYS A 88 11.80 -11.20 8.93
CA LYS A 88 13.05 -10.52 9.30
C LYS A 88 13.47 -9.45 8.29
N GLY A 89 12.70 -9.30 7.21
CA GLY A 89 12.99 -8.37 6.14
C GLY A 89 13.99 -8.89 5.10
N ASN A 90 14.31 -10.19 5.09
CA ASN A 90 15.07 -10.75 3.96
C ASN A 90 14.18 -10.70 2.72
N ALA A 91 14.67 -10.09 1.64
CA ALA A 91 13.94 -9.91 0.41
C ALA A 91 14.52 -10.77 -0.72
N THR A 92 13.64 -11.28 -1.58
CA THR A 92 14.01 -12.02 -2.78
C THR A 92 12.95 -11.84 -3.87
N ALA A 93 13.32 -12.10 -5.13
CA ALA A 93 12.40 -12.06 -6.25
C ALA A 93 12.78 -13.04 -7.36
N PHE A 94 11.82 -13.38 -8.18
CA PHE A 94 12.00 -14.18 -9.39
C PHE A 94 11.18 -13.57 -10.54
N THR A 95 11.82 -13.47 -11.70
CA THR A 95 11.18 -13.11 -12.96
C THR A 95 11.50 -14.21 -13.96
N GLY A 96 10.49 -14.98 -14.33
CA GLY A 96 10.64 -16.06 -15.31
C GLY A 96 10.95 -15.53 -16.72
N LYS A 97 11.67 -16.30 -17.51
CA LYS A 97 12.19 -15.92 -18.83
C LYS A 97 11.09 -15.69 -19.88
N GLU A 98 9.91 -16.26 -19.65
CA GLU A 98 8.74 -16.14 -20.52
C GLU A 98 7.77 -15.03 -20.07
N CYS A 99 8.14 -14.24 -19.04
CA CYS A 99 7.42 -13.03 -18.73
C CYS A 99 7.50 -12.03 -19.89
N TYR A 100 6.38 -11.41 -20.23
CA TYR A 100 6.35 -10.46 -21.35
C TYR A 100 7.23 -9.24 -21.09
N PRO A 101 8.09 -8.80 -22.04
CA PRO A 101 9.06 -7.73 -21.88
C PRO A 101 8.42 -6.31 -21.89
N TYR A 102 9.05 -5.27 -21.29
CA TYR A 102 10.17 -5.47 -20.39
C TYR A 102 9.69 -6.13 -19.10
N ALA A 103 10.46 -7.09 -18.59
CA ALA A 103 10.19 -7.73 -17.31
C ALA A 103 11.50 -7.86 -16.51
N GLY A 104 11.44 -7.54 -15.23
CA GLY A 104 12.61 -7.55 -14.34
C GLY A 104 12.24 -7.34 -12.89
N HIS A 105 13.26 -7.35 -12.03
CA HIS A 105 13.12 -7.01 -10.62
C HIS A 105 14.42 -6.41 -10.07
N ILE A 106 14.29 -5.62 -8.99
CA ILE A 106 15.42 -5.13 -8.19
C ILE A 106 15.17 -5.54 -6.75
N ILE A 107 16.19 -6.10 -6.09
CA ILE A 107 16.16 -6.48 -4.69
C ILE A 107 17.03 -5.49 -3.92
N GLY A 108 16.46 -4.87 -2.90
CA GLY A 108 17.17 -3.96 -1.99
C GLY A 108 17.08 -4.43 -0.54
N ASN A 109 17.50 -3.57 0.38
CA ASN A 109 17.43 -3.87 1.80
C ASN A 109 15.97 -3.80 2.28
N HIS A 110 15.42 -4.95 2.67
CA HIS A 110 14.04 -5.13 3.14
C HIS A 110 12.94 -4.94 2.08
N PHE A 111 13.27 -4.93 0.80
CA PHE A 111 12.26 -4.82 -0.26
C PHE A 111 12.68 -5.52 -1.56
N SER A 112 11.69 -5.81 -2.40
CA SER A 112 11.90 -5.98 -3.85
C SER A 112 10.84 -5.22 -4.64
N VAL A 113 11.25 -4.72 -5.81
CA VAL A 113 10.37 -4.17 -6.82
C VAL A 113 10.45 -5.04 -8.06
N GLN A 114 9.32 -5.32 -8.67
CA GLN A 114 9.22 -6.16 -9.86
C GLN A 114 8.16 -5.64 -10.82
N GLY A 115 8.38 -5.85 -12.10
CA GLY A 115 7.44 -5.45 -13.15
C GLY A 115 7.56 -6.32 -14.39
N ASN A 116 6.47 -6.39 -15.14
CA ASN A 116 6.38 -7.05 -16.44
C ASN A 116 5.48 -6.24 -17.38
N ILE A 117 5.84 -6.20 -18.67
CA ILE A 117 5.28 -5.29 -19.70
C ILE A 117 5.30 -3.83 -19.25
N ILE A 118 6.30 -3.44 -18.50
CA ILE A 118 6.58 -2.07 -18.17
C ILE A 118 7.39 -1.38 -19.28
N THR A 119 7.45 -0.06 -19.27
CA THR A 119 8.12 0.73 -20.31
C THR A 119 9.62 0.46 -20.39
N GLY A 120 10.28 0.21 -19.26
CA GLY A 120 11.71 -0.07 -19.17
C GLY A 120 12.18 -0.32 -17.74
N GLU A 121 13.49 -0.52 -17.59
CA GLU A 121 14.15 -0.74 -16.31
C GLU A 121 14.06 0.49 -15.39
N GLU A 122 14.01 1.68 -15.96
CA GLU A 122 13.89 2.96 -15.27
C GLU A 122 12.64 3.05 -14.38
N VAL A 123 11.59 2.26 -14.67
CA VAL A 123 10.42 2.10 -13.80
C VAL A 123 10.83 1.48 -12.46
N LEU A 124 11.59 0.39 -12.52
CA LEU A 124 12.03 -0.33 -11.32
C LEU A 124 13.08 0.44 -10.54
N GLU A 125 14.00 1.12 -11.22
CA GLU A 125 15.02 1.98 -10.59
C GLU A 125 14.36 3.12 -9.80
N ALA A 126 13.37 3.79 -10.38
CA ALA A 126 12.62 4.85 -9.72
C ALA A 126 11.86 4.34 -8.49
N MET A 127 11.23 3.16 -8.61
CA MET A 127 10.54 2.51 -7.49
C MET A 127 11.49 2.13 -6.36
N ALA A 128 12.64 1.54 -6.70
CA ALA A 128 13.66 1.13 -5.72
C ALA A 128 14.21 2.33 -4.94
N LYS A 129 14.49 3.45 -5.61
CA LYS A 129 14.94 4.69 -4.97
C LYS A 129 13.94 5.19 -3.92
N GLU A 130 12.64 5.12 -4.20
CA GLU A 130 11.61 5.54 -3.25
C GLU A 130 11.44 4.52 -2.10
N ALA A 131 11.66 3.24 -2.34
CA ALA A 131 11.67 2.22 -1.29
C ALA A 131 12.76 2.45 -0.23
N GLU A 132 13.92 2.99 -0.63
CA GLU A 132 15.04 3.35 0.24
C GLU A 132 14.87 4.71 0.94
N SER A 133 13.89 5.51 0.53
CA SER A 133 13.66 6.85 1.08
C SER A 133 13.15 6.80 2.54
N LYS A 134 13.27 7.94 3.26
CA LYS A 134 12.73 8.07 4.61
C LYS A 134 11.19 8.21 4.58
N GLY A 135 10.54 7.82 5.67
CA GLY A 135 9.11 7.96 5.86
C GLY A 135 8.44 6.68 6.32
N LYS A 136 7.15 6.73 6.53
CA LYS A 136 6.32 5.59 6.91
C LYS A 136 6.20 4.59 5.76
N ILE A 137 5.98 3.31 6.08
CA ILE A 137 5.89 2.25 5.08
C ILE A 137 4.85 2.56 3.98
N TYR A 138 3.68 3.08 4.35
CA TYR A 138 2.63 3.42 3.40
C TYR A 138 3.02 4.58 2.46
N GLU A 139 3.81 5.55 2.95
CA GLU A 139 4.33 6.64 2.15
C GLU A 139 5.36 6.15 1.13
N LYS A 140 6.29 5.28 1.57
CA LYS A 140 7.30 4.67 0.69
C LYS A 140 6.64 3.89 -0.44
N ILE A 141 5.64 3.05 -0.11
CA ILE A 141 4.91 2.26 -1.11
C ILE A 141 4.19 3.18 -2.11
N LEU A 142 3.47 4.20 -1.63
CA LEU A 142 2.76 5.12 -2.52
C LEU A 142 3.74 5.89 -3.43
N ARG A 143 4.85 6.42 -2.88
CA ARG A 143 5.87 7.11 -3.68
C ARG A 143 6.52 6.18 -4.71
N ALA A 144 6.80 4.93 -4.34
CA ALA A 144 7.33 3.94 -5.28
C ALA A 144 6.36 3.71 -6.45
N LEU A 145 5.06 3.53 -6.19
CA LEU A 145 4.06 3.37 -7.25
C LEU A 145 3.97 4.62 -8.14
N LYS A 146 3.96 5.83 -7.56
CA LYS A 146 3.96 7.09 -8.30
C LYS A 146 5.20 7.25 -9.18
N ALA A 147 6.38 7.02 -8.61
CA ALA A 147 7.65 7.12 -9.34
C ALA A 147 7.72 6.11 -10.50
N GLY A 148 7.23 4.89 -10.31
CA GLY A 148 7.11 3.91 -11.39
C GLY A 148 6.15 4.35 -12.49
N GLU A 149 4.99 4.90 -12.13
CA GLU A 149 4.02 5.44 -13.08
C GLU A 149 4.58 6.64 -13.87
N GLU A 150 5.31 7.55 -13.21
CA GLU A 150 5.95 8.71 -13.84
C GLU A 150 7.02 8.30 -14.87
N LYS A 151 7.65 7.13 -14.71
CA LYS A 151 8.59 6.53 -15.68
C LYS A 151 7.89 5.71 -16.77
N GLY A 152 6.56 5.79 -16.85
CA GLY A 152 5.76 5.16 -17.88
C GLY A 152 5.00 3.92 -17.43
N GLY A 153 5.35 3.29 -16.32
CA GLY A 153 4.60 2.20 -15.70
C GLY A 153 4.25 1.05 -16.63
N ASP A 154 3.00 0.63 -16.59
CA ASP A 154 2.42 -0.40 -17.48
C ASP A 154 2.23 0.16 -18.89
N LYS A 155 2.86 -0.45 -19.91
CA LYS A 155 2.79 -0.01 -21.32
C LYS A 155 1.37 0.10 -21.88
N ARG A 156 0.42 -0.60 -21.30
CA ARG A 156 -0.99 -0.59 -21.76
C ARG A 156 -1.80 0.55 -21.17
N GLY A 157 -1.25 1.25 -20.19
CA GLY A 157 -1.90 2.33 -19.44
C GLY A 157 -2.28 1.92 -18.01
N LYS A 158 -3.31 2.57 -17.46
CA LYS A 158 -3.70 2.52 -16.06
C LYS A 158 -5.09 1.92 -15.91
N GLN A 159 -5.35 1.18 -14.81
CA GLN A 159 -6.71 0.72 -14.50
C GLN A 159 -6.95 0.50 -13.02
N SER A 160 -6.05 -0.18 -12.30
CA SER A 160 -6.24 -0.47 -10.89
C SER A 160 -4.94 -0.33 -10.10
N ALA A 161 -5.05 -0.10 -8.79
CA ALA A 161 -3.93 -0.06 -7.87
C ALA A 161 -4.37 -0.50 -6.47
N ALA A 162 -3.42 -0.99 -5.66
CA ALA A 162 -3.70 -1.35 -4.27
C ALA A 162 -2.48 -1.14 -3.38
N ILE A 163 -2.76 -0.88 -2.10
CA ILE A 163 -1.79 -0.94 -1.00
C ILE A 163 -2.37 -1.81 0.09
N ILE A 164 -1.66 -2.90 0.42
CA ILE A 164 -2.00 -3.77 1.53
C ILE A 164 -0.81 -3.82 2.48
N ILE A 165 -1.03 -3.47 3.74
CA ILE A 165 -0.01 -3.49 4.79
C ILE A 165 -0.56 -4.20 6.01
N ALA A 166 0.20 -5.15 6.52
CA ALA A 166 -0.09 -5.84 7.76
C ALA A 166 0.88 -5.37 8.86
N LYS A 167 0.30 -4.99 9.99
CA LYS A 167 0.99 -4.68 11.24
C LYS A 167 0.07 -5.12 12.37
N GLN A 168 0.60 -5.81 13.37
CA GLN A 168 -0.23 -6.36 14.44
C GLN A 168 0.25 -5.87 15.79
N ILE A 169 -0.70 -5.42 16.61
CA ILE A 169 -0.52 -5.13 18.03
C ILE A 169 -1.22 -6.23 18.86
N GLU A 170 -0.75 -6.42 20.09
CA GLU A 170 -1.33 -7.46 20.96
C GLU A 170 -2.58 -6.99 21.70
N LYS A 171 -2.63 -5.70 22.04
CA LYS A 171 -3.72 -5.09 22.79
C LYS A 171 -4.03 -3.69 22.26
N SER A 172 -5.30 -3.31 22.30
CA SER A 172 -5.77 -1.95 22.04
C SER A 172 -6.82 -1.57 23.08
N GLU A 173 -6.80 -0.30 23.51
CA GLU A 173 -7.85 0.28 24.35
C GLU A 173 -9.02 0.83 23.53
N LYS A 174 -8.89 0.85 22.20
CA LYS A 174 -9.94 1.31 21.28
C LYS A 174 -10.99 0.21 21.11
N GLU A 175 -12.26 0.59 21.08
CA GLU A 175 -13.40 -0.31 20.80
C GLU A 175 -13.26 -0.95 19.41
N PHE A 176 -12.76 -0.20 18.44
CA PHE A 176 -12.45 -0.67 17.10
C PHE A 176 -10.98 -0.37 16.75
N ASP A 177 -10.18 -1.41 16.57
CA ASP A 177 -8.79 -1.31 16.15
C ASP A 177 -8.42 -2.43 15.17
N PRO A 178 -8.29 -2.13 13.87
CA PRO A 178 -7.98 -3.14 12.86
C PRO A 178 -6.58 -3.76 13.03
N LEU A 179 -5.68 -3.13 13.80
CA LEU A 179 -4.34 -3.68 14.07
C LEU A 179 -4.38 -4.96 14.93
N ILE A 180 -5.43 -5.16 15.73
CA ILE A 180 -5.61 -6.40 16.51
C ILE A 180 -5.67 -7.64 15.59
N VAL A 181 -6.27 -7.51 14.41
CA VAL A 181 -6.33 -8.56 13.39
C VAL A 181 -5.26 -8.42 12.30
N GLY A 182 -4.27 -7.57 12.54
CA GLY A 182 -3.14 -7.38 11.63
C GLY A 182 -3.41 -6.52 10.40
N LYS A 183 -4.55 -5.83 10.31
CA LYS A 183 -4.89 -4.94 9.20
C LYS A 183 -4.44 -3.51 9.50
N TYR A 184 -3.37 -3.07 8.83
CA TYR A 184 -2.92 -1.69 8.92
C TYR A 184 -3.45 -0.86 7.74
N PHE A 185 -3.31 -1.37 6.51
CA PHE A 185 -3.97 -0.84 5.31
C PHE A 185 -4.47 -2.01 4.45
N ASP A 186 -5.68 -1.90 3.90
CA ASP A 186 -6.21 -2.75 2.83
C ASP A 186 -7.05 -1.85 1.93
N LEU A 187 -6.35 -1.13 1.04
CA LEU A 187 -6.92 -0.13 0.15
C LEU A 187 -6.76 -0.57 -1.29
N ARG A 188 -7.87 -0.57 -2.03
CA ARG A 188 -7.94 -1.05 -3.41
C ARG A 188 -8.74 -0.08 -4.26
N VAL A 189 -8.21 0.23 -5.42
CA VAL A 189 -8.89 0.93 -6.51
C VAL A 189 -8.99 -0.07 -7.64
N ASP A 190 -10.18 -0.64 -7.82
CA ASP A 190 -10.37 -1.78 -8.70
C ASP A 190 -10.48 -1.40 -10.18
N ASP A 191 -11.04 -0.21 -10.47
CA ASP A 191 -11.15 0.35 -11.82
C ASP A 191 -11.21 1.87 -11.78
N HIS A 192 -10.19 2.55 -12.30
CA HIS A 192 -10.13 4.01 -12.37
C HIS A 192 -9.11 4.46 -13.44
N PRO A 193 -9.34 5.57 -14.17
CA PRO A 193 -8.38 6.07 -15.16
C PRO A 193 -7.06 6.58 -14.52
N GLU A 194 -7.10 7.04 -13.25
CA GLU A 194 -5.93 7.48 -12.48
C GLU A 194 -5.88 6.73 -11.13
N PRO A 195 -5.59 5.40 -11.12
CA PRO A 195 -5.81 4.56 -9.95
C PRO A 195 -4.89 4.89 -8.79
N ILE A 196 -3.63 5.29 -9.04
CA ILE A 196 -2.67 5.65 -7.98
C ILE A 196 -3.07 6.99 -7.32
N LYS A 197 -3.58 7.94 -8.09
CA LYS A 197 -4.09 9.20 -7.55
C LYS A 197 -5.33 8.98 -6.67
N GLU A 198 -6.22 8.12 -7.11
CA GLU A 198 -7.41 7.74 -6.33
C GLU A 198 -7.01 6.94 -5.08
N LEU A 199 -6.03 6.04 -5.18
CA LEU A 199 -5.46 5.31 -4.05
C LEU A 199 -4.85 6.26 -3.00
N GLU A 200 -4.16 7.32 -3.41
CA GLU A 200 -3.67 8.37 -2.52
C GLU A 200 -4.82 9.09 -1.81
N ARG A 201 -5.90 9.41 -2.54
CA ARG A 201 -7.08 10.06 -1.95
C ARG A 201 -7.71 9.20 -0.87
N ILE A 202 -7.96 7.93 -1.13
CA ILE A 202 -8.55 7.02 -0.12
C ILE A 202 -7.57 6.71 1.01
N MET A 203 -6.26 6.69 0.76
CA MET A 203 -5.24 6.55 1.80
C MET A 203 -5.26 7.74 2.77
N ASN A 204 -5.41 8.96 2.27
CA ASN A 204 -5.55 10.15 3.13
C ASN A 204 -6.81 10.08 4.01
N LEU A 205 -7.93 9.58 3.46
CA LEU A 205 -9.14 9.34 4.25
C LEU A 205 -8.91 8.25 5.32
N TRP A 206 -8.23 7.16 4.97
CA TRP A 206 -7.88 6.10 5.90
C TRP A 206 -7.02 6.62 7.06
N ILE A 207 -5.99 7.41 6.74
CA ILE A 207 -5.12 8.04 7.75
C ILE A 207 -5.96 8.94 8.67
N ALA A 208 -6.78 9.81 8.11
CA ALA A 208 -7.63 10.71 8.87
C ALA A 208 -8.64 9.98 9.78
N THR A 209 -9.07 8.76 9.40
CA THR A 209 -10.04 7.99 10.18
C THR A 209 -9.37 7.11 11.25
N PHE A 210 -8.32 6.36 10.87
CA PHE A 210 -7.83 5.24 11.68
C PHE A 210 -6.41 5.42 12.24
N ILE A 211 -5.54 6.22 11.60
CA ILE A 211 -4.14 6.33 12.00
C ILE A 211 -3.98 7.44 13.05
N GLU A 212 -3.22 7.19 14.09
CA GLU A 212 -2.88 8.23 15.07
C GLU A 212 -2.07 9.34 14.43
N GLU A 213 -2.46 10.57 14.72
CA GLU A 213 -1.85 11.78 14.15
C GLU A 213 -1.81 12.94 15.15
N GLU A 214 -1.12 14.00 14.76
CA GLU A 214 -1.08 15.25 15.49
C GLU A 214 -2.49 15.87 15.59
N MET A 215 -2.87 16.25 16.83
CA MET A 215 -4.11 16.97 17.10
C MET A 215 -3.82 18.46 17.22
N VAL A 216 -4.48 19.29 16.40
CA VAL A 216 -4.33 20.75 16.41
C VAL A 216 -5.49 21.42 17.16
N ASN A 217 -5.23 22.59 17.75
CA ASN A 217 -6.28 23.34 18.42
C ASN A 217 -7.22 23.98 17.39
N ILE A 218 -8.51 23.84 17.58
CA ILE A 218 -9.54 24.40 16.69
C ILE A 218 -9.51 25.94 16.67
N GLU A 219 -9.20 26.57 17.80
CA GLU A 219 -9.14 28.01 17.90
C GLU A 219 -8.06 28.64 16.99
N ASP A 220 -6.97 27.91 16.72
CA ASP A 220 -5.90 28.39 15.83
C ASP A 220 -6.35 28.45 14.34
N TYR A 221 -7.46 27.80 13.99
CA TYR A 221 -8.01 27.70 12.63
C TYR A 221 -9.49 28.10 12.55
N LYS A 222 -9.99 28.88 13.54
CA LYS A 222 -11.41 29.17 13.70
C LYS A 222 -12.04 29.80 12.47
N ASP A 223 -11.42 30.85 11.94
CA ASP A 223 -11.94 31.59 10.79
C ASP A 223 -12.00 30.72 9.53
N GLU A 224 -10.97 29.88 9.28
CA GLU A 224 -10.93 28.96 8.16
C GLU A 224 -11.99 27.87 8.28
N ILE A 225 -12.17 27.33 9.48
CA ILE A 225 -13.18 26.30 9.76
C ILE A 225 -14.59 26.88 9.57
N GLU A 226 -14.90 28.05 10.15
CA GLU A 226 -16.20 28.69 9.99
C GLU A 226 -16.53 28.99 8.54
N LYS A 227 -15.55 29.50 7.77
CA LYS A 227 -15.69 29.75 6.34
C LYS A 227 -15.95 28.46 5.55
N ALA A 228 -15.22 27.40 5.87
CA ALA A 228 -15.37 26.09 5.23
C ALA A 228 -16.76 25.50 5.51
N LEU A 229 -17.19 25.47 6.77
CA LEU A 229 -18.50 24.97 7.18
C LEU A 229 -19.65 25.73 6.51
N LYS A 230 -19.56 27.07 6.46
CA LYS A 230 -20.54 27.91 5.77
C LYS A 230 -20.65 27.55 4.27
N LYS A 231 -19.50 27.36 3.61
CA LYS A 231 -19.46 26.99 2.17
C LYS A 231 -20.05 25.61 1.93
N LEU A 232 -19.81 24.66 2.84
CA LEU A 232 -20.32 23.29 2.77
C LEU A 232 -21.76 23.13 3.29
N GLY A 233 -22.34 24.17 3.89
CA GLY A 233 -23.72 24.15 4.39
C GLY A 233 -23.90 23.43 5.75
N TYR A 234 -22.82 23.27 6.52
CA TYR A 234 -22.90 22.65 7.84
C TYR A 234 -23.12 23.71 8.94
N LYS A 235 -23.91 23.32 9.93
CA LYS A 235 -24.25 24.17 11.08
C LYS A 235 -23.03 24.43 11.97
N ASP A 236 -22.25 23.41 12.24
CA ASP A 236 -21.09 23.45 13.13
C ASP A 236 -20.10 22.31 12.80
N LEU A 237 -18.89 22.41 13.37
CA LEU A 237 -17.81 21.45 13.13
C LEU A 237 -18.16 20.05 13.65
N LYS A 238 -18.84 19.95 14.78
CA LYS A 238 -19.24 18.66 15.36
C LYS A 238 -20.14 17.90 14.40
N THR A 239 -21.16 18.56 13.85
CA THR A 239 -22.05 17.96 12.86
C THR A 239 -21.29 17.49 11.62
N TRP A 240 -20.34 18.30 11.10
CA TRP A 240 -19.53 17.88 9.94
C TRP A 240 -18.66 16.66 10.26
N VAL A 241 -18.00 16.63 11.44
CA VAL A 241 -17.19 15.50 11.92
C VAL A 241 -18.01 14.22 12.01
N GLU A 242 -19.19 14.27 12.64
CA GLU A 242 -20.09 13.12 12.79
C GLU A 242 -20.61 12.60 11.43
N MET A 243 -20.96 13.50 10.52
CA MET A 243 -21.43 13.13 9.19
C MET A 243 -20.35 12.54 8.28
N ASN A 244 -19.07 12.72 8.63
CA ASN A 244 -17.93 12.21 7.88
C ASN A 244 -17.16 11.08 8.58
N ASN A 245 -17.66 10.58 9.72
CA ASN A 245 -17.07 9.49 10.52
C ASN A 245 -15.66 9.83 11.05
N PHE A 246 -15.45 11.07 11.51
CA PHE A 246 -14.19 11.53 12.09
C PHE A 246 -14.25 11.75 13.60
N GLU A 247 -15.25 11.18 14.31
CA GLU A 247 -15.47 11.38 15.74
C GLU A 247 -14.25 11.00 16.58
N GLY A 248 -13.54 9.93 16.20
CA GLY A 248 -12.31 9.49 16.83
C GLY A 248 -11.14 10.46 16.72
N LYS A 249 -11.30 11.54 15.92
CA LYS A 249 -10.30 12.58 15.67
C LYS A 249 -10.76 13.98 16.13
N PHE A 250 -11.74 14.03 17.01
CA PHE A 250 -12.33 15.26 17.50
C PHE A 250 -12.57 15.21 19.01
N THR A 251 -12.05 16.16 19.76
CA THR A 251 -12.17 16.23 21.22
C THR A 251 -13.00 17.42 21.71
N GLY A 252 -13.68 18.14 20.80
CA GLY A 252 -14.40 19.38 21.10
C GLY A 252 -13.53 20.63 20.96
N ASN A 253 -12.28 20.60 21.41
CA ASN A 253 -11.32 21.71 21.31
C ASN A 253 -10.13 21.43 20.39
N LYS A 254 -9.93 20.16 19.98
CA LYS A 254 -8.90 19.75 19.03
C LYS A 254 -9.48 18.87 17.93
N ILE A 255 -8.81 18.89 16.79
CA ILE A 255 -9.15 18.11 15.60
C ILE A 255 -7.88 17.49 15.02
N GLY A 256 -7.97 16.30 14.43
CA GLY A 256 -6.87 15.68 13.71
C GLY A 256 -6.41 16.57 12.54
N LYS A 257 -5.10 16.70 12.37
CA LYS A 257 -4.50 17.54 11.32
C LYS A 257 -4.94 17.15 9.91
N SER A 258 -5.03 15.84 9.63
CA SER A 258 -5.52 15.31 8.37
C SER A 258 -7.01 15.60 8.18
N VAL A 259 -7.80 15.50 9.25
CA VAL A 259 -9.24 15.81 9.22
C VAL A 259 -9.49 17.27 8.91
N LEU A 260 -8.74 18.19 9.57
CA LEU A 260 -8.79 19.61 9.25
C LEU A 260 -8.45 19.89 7.79
N LYS A 261 -7.39 19.25 7.28
CA LYS A 261 -7.01 19.38 5.87
C LYS A 261 -8.13 18.95 4.93
N ILE A 262 -8.80 17.83 5.21
CA ILE A 262 -9.95 17.35 4.42
C ILE A 262 -11.08 18.36 4.41
N LEU A 263 -11.46 18.92 5.58
CA LEU A 263 -12.48 19.95 5.67
C LEU A 263 -12.16 21.15 4.77
N LEU A 264 -10.94 21.66 4.86
CA LEU A 264 -10.50 22.83 4.09
C LEU A 264 -10.41 22.53 2.58
N GLU A 265 -10.06 21.31 2.20
CA GLU A 265 -10.01 20.87 0.79
C GLU A 265 -11.40 20.68 0.19
N GLN A 266 -12.37 20.13 0.92
CA GLN A 266 -13.77 20.03 0.48
C GLN A 266 -14.41 21.40 0.24
N ALA A 267 -13.91 22.42 0.95
CA ALA A 267 -14.41 23.79 0.86
C ALA A 267 -13.70 24.64 -0.22
N LYS A 268 -12.76 24.11 -0.99
CA LYS A 268 -12.15 24.84 -2.13
C LYS A 268 -13.07 24.84 -3.34
#